data_7373e36a4b37fefd3d6ea9af6be0ff60
#
_entry.id   7373e36a4b37fefd3d6ea9af6be0ff60
#
_cell.length_a   1.000
_cell.length_b   1.000
_cell.length_c   1.000
_cell.angle_alpha   90.00
_cell.angle_beta   90.00
_cell.angle_gamma   90.00
#
_symmetry.space_group_name_H-M   'P 1'
#
loop_
_entity.id
_entity.type
_entity.pdbx_description
1 polymer ?
#
loop_
_entity_poly.entity_id
_entity_poly.type
_entity_poly.pdbx_seq_one_letter_code
_entity_poly.pdbx_strand_id
1 'polypeptide(L)'
;IALIALFLASIGAAYLFRSFLQTRFREMAVLMSLGAHRRETFQVVIWQLVLMGTLASMLAMLFSVLLLPALPMLLEEFLPRGFETMVRVRSLWLALMIGSIGSIVFCLPVLHGIRKVQPLSLFSAHVEAGKSPGSWNVMNLLSYLPLVITYWLLAVWQSQSLLVGSLFIALLLGCIMLLGLFGLGMVKLTETFGKTRAPFVRLALKNLSRNRLSAVSCFMAIAMGTLLINLVPQIQQGLLEEISKPKDFKLPSLFLFDIQPEQTDPLKSLLADQQIPLDMLSPLIRARLVSVNGEPFQREMDDSNRQMLTREEERERRFRSRGLNVSYRPELFNSEKIVAGTPLSNDYDFDSGLPAEISIEERYASRLGLEMGDLLVFDVQGIPVEGKIVNLRQVKWNSFQPNFFILFQTGVLEDAPASFLGSVSGLDAASRISVQTRIIKEFPNVSVIDVTRIVGRVIEITDQMSLAIRMMAYLSILVGMVVVFSIARYEVQRRYREINLLKVLGAGFSNIRSMILLEFGILSSMAAFFGVVLSMAMSYTLSWQIFESLWHPAWLNSAMGIAGVTFLGMVVSLLATSGVLRQKPLVLLQTT
;
A
#
# COMPACT_ATOMS: atom_id res chain seq x y z
N ILE A 1 5.23 4.06 0.54
CA ILE A 1 5.25 4.60 1.92
C ILE A 1 6.25 5.74 2.01
N ALA A 2 7.53 5.59 1.65
CA ALA A 2 8.55 6.63 1.74
C ALA A 2 8.15 7.92 0.99
N LEU A 3 7.57 7.82 -0.21
CA LEU A 3 7.09 8.99 -0.97
C LEU A 3 5.93 9.71 -0.28
N ILE A 4 5.05 8.98 0.41
CA ILE A 4 3.94 9.58 1.15
C ILE A 4 4.47 10.25 2.44
N ALA A 5 5.42 9.62 3.13
CA ALA A 5 6.12 10.25 4.26
C ALA A 5 6.85 11.54 3.84
N LEU A 6 7.51 11.53 2.68
CA LEU A 6 8.13 12.72 2.08
C LEU A 6 7.09 13.80 1.77
N PHE A 7 5.91 13.43 1.27
CA PHE A 7 4.80 14.35 1.03
C PHE A 7 4.31 15.02 2.33
N LEU A 8 4.11 14.23 3.39
CA LEU A 8 3.77 14.75 4.71
C LEU A 8 4.84 15.72 5.24
N ALA A 9 6.12 15.33 5.14
CA ALA A 9 7.24 16.19 5.52
C ALA A 9 7.27 17.49 4.73
N SER A 10 6.95 17.44 3.43
CA SER A 10 6.90 18.64 2.58
C SER A 10 5.80 19.62 3.00
N ILE A 11 4.64 19.11 3.41
CA ILE A 11 3.56 19.96 3.97
C ILE A 11 4.06 20.65 5.25
N GLY A 12 4.68 19.89 6.17
CA GLY A 12 5.24 20.45 7.41
C GLY A 12 6.29 21.50 7.15
N ALA A 13 7.24 21.23 6.25
CA ALA A 13 8.28 22.17 5.86
C ALA A 13 7.69 23.45 5.25
N ALA A 14 6.70 23.32 4.36
CA ALA A 14 6.02 24.47 3.76
C ALA A 14 5.31 25.36 4.82
N TYR A 15 4.69 24.73 5.83
CA TYR A 15 4.07 25.45 6.94
C TYR A 15 5.07 26.16 7.85
N LEU A 16 6.15 25.48 8.25
CA LEU A 16 7.21 26.06 9.05
C LEU A 16 7.87 27.23 8.32
N PHE A 17 8.14 27.05 7.03
CA PHE A 17 8.72 28.09 6.21
C PHE A 17 7.79 29.28 6.01
N ARG A 18 6.49 29.04 5.82
CA ARG A 18 5.48 30.10 5.79
C ARG A 18 5.48 30.92 7.10
N SER A 19 5.56 30.23 8.24
CA SER A 19 5.66 30.88 9.56
C SER A 19 6.92 31.72 9.67
N PHE A 20 8.07 31.17 9.29
CA PHE A 20 9.35 31.88 9.27
C PHE A 20 9.29 33.14 8.39
N LEU A 21 8.76 33.02 7.19
CA LEU A 21 8.63 34.18 6.29
C LEU A 21 7.72 35.26 6.85
N GLN A 22 6.62 34.92 7.50
CA GLN A 22 5.70 35.91 8.08
C GLN A 22 6.37 36.74 9.17
N THR A 23 7.25 36.16 9.97
CA THR A 23 8.03 36.90 10.98
C THR A 23 9.07 37.82 10.34
N ARG A 24 9.54 37.48 9.14
CA ARG A 24 10.58 38.23 8.41
C ARG A 24 10.03 39.25 7.39
N PHE A 25 8.71 39.29 7.16
CA PHE A 25 8.13 40.23 6.19
C PHE A 25 8.46 41.70 6.51
N ARG A 26 8.46 42.06 7.78
CA ARG A 26 8.82 43.44 8.20
C ARG A 26 10.28 43.76 7.88
N GLU A 27 11.20 42.82 8.12
CA GLU A 27 12.62 42.98 7.79
C GLU A 27 12.83 43.09 6.27
N MET A 28 12.13 42.27 5.49
CA MET A 28 12.18 42.34 4.01
C MET A 28 11.64 43.67 3.49
N ALA A 29 10.56 44.18 4.07
CA ALA A 29 9.97 45.43 3.67
C ALA A 29 10.91 46.62 4.03
N VAL A 30 11.61 46.58 5.19
CA VAL A 30 12.65 47.55 5.57
C VAL A 30 13.82 47.49 4.57
N LEU A 31 14.32 46.32 4.21
CA LEU A 31 15.39 46.20 3.21
C LEU A 31 14.99 46.80 1.85
N MET A 32 13.75 46.52 1.40
CA MET A 32 13.22 47.12 0.17
C MET A 32 13.04 48.65 0.28
N SER A 33 12.70 49.19 1.45
CA SER A 33 12.61 50.64 1.66
C SER A 33 13.98 51.32 1.68
N LEU A 34 15.03 50.57 2.02
CA LEU A 34 16.42 51.02 1.98
C LEU A 34 17.07 50.89 0.58
N GLY A 35 16.28 50.45 -0.44
CA GLY A 35 16.72 50.38 -1.83
C GLY A 35 17.05 49.00 -2.35
N ALA A 36 16.93 47.95 -1.56
CA ALA A 36 17.14 46.58 -2.02
C ALA A 36 16.09 46.19 -3.07
N HIS A 37 16.54 45.62 -4.18
CA HIS A 37 15.64 45.15 -5.23
C HIS A 37 14.89 43.88 -4.79
N ARG A 38 13.67 43.72 -5.27
CA ARG A 38 12.88 42.47 -5.02
C ARG A 38 13.62 41.18 -5.35
N ARG A 39 14.46 41.18 -6.38
CA ARG A 39 15.27 40.04 -6.78
C ARG A 39 16.30 39.66 -5.72
N GLU A 40 16.96 40.64 -5.14
CA GLU A 40 17.98 40.43 -4.11
C GLU A 40 17.35 39.88 -2.83
N THR A 41 16.24 40.48 -2.38
CA THR A 41 15.49 39.96 -1.22
C THR A 41 15.01 38.49 -1.45
N PHE A 42 14.56 38.18 -2.67
CA PHE A 42 14.13 36.85 -3.02
C PHE A 42 15.30 35.84 -3.06
N GLN A 43 16.46 36.25 -3.59
CA GLN A 43 17.69 35.43 -3.60
C GLN A 43 18.16 35.11 -2.19
N VAL A 44 18.15 36.10 -1.26
CA VAL A 44 18.51 35.84 0.14
C VAL A 44 17.65 34.77 0.76
N VAL A 45 16.33 34.82 0.52
CA VAL A 45 15.41 33.78 1.03
C VAL A 45 15.67 32.40 0.42
N ILE A 46 15.98 32.34 -0.88
CA ILE A 46 16.34 31.08 -1.53
C ILE A 46 17.62 30.51 -0.93
N TRP A 47 18.67 31.33 -0.78
CA TRP A 47 19.93 30.90 -0.17
C TRP A 47 19.75 30.41 1.26
N GLN A 48 18.89 31.07 2.06
CA GLN A 48 18.52 30.62 3.41
C GLN A 48 17.84 29.25 3.38
N LEU A 49 16.93 29.01 2.42
CA LEU A 49 16.27 27.71 2.25
C LEU A 49 17.26 26.62 1.87
N VAL A 50 18.15 26.88 0.89
CA VAL A 50 19.19 25.94 0.48
C VAL A 50 20.08 25.58 1.66
N LEU A 51 20.55 26.59 2.40
CA LEU A 51 21.42 26.40 3.55
C LEU A 51 20.73 25.58 4.64
N MET A 52 19.48 25.91 4.98
CA MET A 52 18.69 25.16 5.97
C MET A 52 18.42 23.73 5.50
N GLY A 53 18.07 23.55 4.22
CA GLY A 53 17.81 22.24 3.63
C GLY A 53 19.07 21.35 3.59
N THR A 54 20.23 21.93 3.23
CA THR A 54 21.50 21.19 3.22
C THR A 54 21.96 20.84 4.64
N LEU A 55 21.89 21.76 5.59
CA LEU A 55 22.22 21.48 6.99
C LEU A 55 21.29 20.41 7.59
N ALA A 56 19.98 20.51 7.34
CA ALA A 56 19.02 19.51 7.79
C ALA A 56 19.29 18.13 7.19
N SER A 57 19.61 18.07 5.89
CA SER A 57 19.93 16.79 5.23
C SER A 57 21.26 16.21 5.70
N MET A 58 22.27 17.03 5.99
CA MET A 58 23.52 16.57 6.60
C MET A 58 23.29 16.00 8.00
N LEU A 59 22.48 16.66 8.83
CA LEU A 59 22.11 16.15 10.14
C LEU A 59 21.31 14.83 10.03
N ALA A 60 20.33 14.76 9.14
CA ALA A 60 19.56 13.54 8.88
C ALA A 60 20.46 12.39 8.43
N MET A 61 21.44 12.68 7.59
CA MET A 61 22.44 11.74 7.11
C MET A 61 23.33 11.22 8.26
N LEU A 62 23.80 12.12 9.12
CA LEU A 62 24.57 11.79 10.32
C LEU A 62 23.76 10.89 11.26
N PHE A 63 22.51 11.26 11.56
CA PHE A 63 21.60 10.45 12.37
C PHE A 63 21.32 9.08 11.74
N SER A 64 21.14 9.03 10.41
CA SER A 64 20.92 7.77 9.70
C SER A 64 22.13 6.84 9.81
N VAL A 65 23.34 7.36 9.64
CA VAL A 65 24.59 6.58 9.76
C VAL A 65 24.82 6.09 11.19
N LEU A 66 24.46 6.89 12.20
CA LEU A 66 24.58 6.53 13.62
C LEU A 66 23.52 5.52 14.07
N LEU A 67 22.28 5.68 13.60
CA LEU A 67 21.16 4.83 14.00
C LEU A 67 21.14 3.48 13.26
N LEU A 68 21.60 3.45 12.00
CA LEU A 68 21.54 2.24 11.18
C LEU A 68 22.27 1.04 11.81
N PRO A 69 23.50 1.16 12.36
CA PRO A 69 24.17 0.06 13.04
C PRO A 69 23.57 -0.28 14.41
N ALA A 70 22.84 0.64 15.04
CA ALA A 70 22.14 0.37 16.31
C ALA A 70 20.81 -0.39 16.10
N LEU A 71 20.23 -0.34 14.90
CA LEU A 71 18.99 -1.04 14.55
C LEU A 71 19.06 -2.56 14.77
N PRO A 72 20.10 -3.28 14.32
CA PRO A 72 20.24 -4.70 14.62
C PRO A 72 20.30 -5.01 16.12
N MET A 73 21.01 -4.19 16.90
CA MET A 73 21.12 -4.38 18.37
C MET A 73 19.79 -4.15 19.10
N LEU A 74 18.97 -3.21 18.63
CA LEU A 74 17.66 -2.89 19.22
C LEU A 74 16.56 -3.85 18.79
N LEU A 75 16.76 -4.56 17.67
CA LEU A 75 15.76 -5.41 17.03
C LEU A 75 16.27 -6.84 16.83
N GLU A 76 17.23 -7.29 17.66
CA GLU A 76 17.89 -8.59 17.54
C GLU A 76 16.91 -9.77 17.52
N GLU A 77 15.79 -9.66 18.25
CA GLU A 77 14.70 -10.65 18.25
C GLU A 77 13.86 -10.68 16.97
N PHE A 78 13.86 -9.58 16.19
CA PHE A 78 13.00 -9.40 15.03
C PHE A 78 13.75 -9.43 13.69
N LEU A 79 15.08 -9.34 13.71
CA LEU A 79 15.90 -9.33 12.51
C LEU A 79 16.45 -10.73 12.21
N PRO A 80 16.48 -11.12 10.92
CA PRO A 80 17.06 -12.41 10.53
C PRO A 80 18.53 -12.48 10.89
N ARG A 81 18.99 -13.67 11.26
CA ARG A 81 20.41 -13.95 11.47
C ARG A 81 21.19 -13.67 10.20
N GLY A 82 22.13 -12.72 10.24
CA GLY A 82 22.93 -12.30 9.09
C GLY A 82 22.42 -11.06 8.35
N PHE A 83 21.53 -10.28 8.96
CA PHE A 83 21.12 -8.98 8.41
C PHE A 83 22.28 -7.97 8.55
N GLU A 84 22.96 -7.71 7.44
CA GLU A 84 24.01 -6.69 7.38
C GLU A 84 23.42 -5.34 6.98
N THR A 85 23.58 -4.34 7.84
CA THR A 85 23.22 -2.96 7.54
C THR A 85 24.30 -2.30 6.71
N MET A 86 24.11 -2.22 5.41
CA MET A 86 25.01 -1.49 4.52
C MET A 86 24.50 -0.09 4.21
N VAL A 87 25.27 0.92 4.58
CA VAL A 87 25.03 2.31 4.16
C VAL A 87 25.45 2.46 2.70
N ARG A 88 24.49 2.57 1.79
CA ARG A 88 24.80 2.82 0.38
C ARG A 88 25.04 4.32 0.15
N VAL A 89 26.21 4.69 -0.30
CA VAL A 89 26.61 6.07 -0.64
C VAL A 89 25.59 6.73 -1.60
N ARG A 90 25.04 5.97 -2.54
CA ARG A 90 23.99 6.45 -3.45
C ARG A 90 22.75 6.95 -2.72
N SER A 91 22.31 6.26 -1.66
CA SER A 91 21.15 6.67 -0.85
C SER A 91 21.42 7.95 -0.06
N LEU A 92 22.65 8.14 0.40
CA LEU A 92 23.07 9.36 1.10
C LEU A 92 23.08 10.57 0.17
N TRP A 93 23.64 10.43 -1.03
CA TRP A 93 23.59 11.48 -2.05
C TRP A 93 22.17 11.85 -2.44
N LEU A 94 21.30 10.87 -2.56
CA LEU A 94 19.89 11.08 -2.88
C LEU A 94 19.17 11.83 -1.75
N ALA A 95 19.44 11.48 -0.49
CA ALA A 95 18.89 12.18 0.67
C ALA A 95 19.36 13.66 0.72
N LEU A 96 20.64 13.92 0.41
CA LEU A 96 21.20 15.27 0.32
C LEU A 96 20.52 16.09 -0.80
N MET A 97 20.34 15.49 -1.97
CA MET A 97 19.67 16.14 -3.11
C MET A 97 18.20 16.44 -2.81
N ILE A 98 17.48 15.49 -2.22
CA ILE A 98 16.08 15.69 -1.82
C ILE A 98 15.97 16.77 -0.74
N GLY A 99 16.87 16.80 0.24
CA GLY A 99 16.86 17.81 1.31
C GLY A 99 17.20 19.21 0.81
N SER A 100 18.20 19.36 -0.06
CA SER A 100 18.62 20.66 -0.57
C SER A 100 17.69 21.22 -1.65
N ILE A 101 17.48 20.46 -2.73
CA ILE A 101 16.63 20.88 -3.85
C ILE A 101 15.15 20.77 -3.46
N GLY A 102 14.76 19.72 -2.75
CA GLY A 102 13.40 19.49 -2.29
C GLY A 102 12.90 20.63 -1.40
N SER A 103 13.76 21.20 -0.53
CA SER A 103 13.37 22.34 0.30
C SER A 103 12.89 23.53 -0.52
N ILE A 104 13.53 23.82 -1.65
CA ILE A 104 13.12 24.87 -2.59
C ILE A 104 11.80 24.49 -3.25
N VAL A 105 11.72 23.29 -3.83
CA VAL A 105 10.55 22.80 -4.59
C VAL A 105 9.31 22.77 -3.71
N PHE A 106 9.44 22.27 -2.48
CA PHE A 106 8.32 22.16 -1.53
C PHE A 106 7.84 23.52 -1.04
N CYS A 107 8.74 24.50 -0.93
CA CYS A 107 8.41 25.86 -0.49
C CYS A 107 8.05 26.80 -1.65
N LEU A 108 8.17 26.37 -2.89
CA LEU A 108 7.94 27.19 -4.08
C LEU A 108 6.54 27.87 -4.10
N PRO A 109 5.43 27.19 -3.73
CA PRO A 109 4.12 27.83 -3.64
C PRO A 109 4.07 28.97 -2.61
N VAL A 110 4.81 28.81 -1.49
CA VAL A 110 4.91 29.82 -0.44
C VAL A 110 5.78 30.98 -0.89
N LEU A 111 6.89 30.69 -1.57
CA LEU A 111 7.80 31.69 -2.15
C LEU A 111 7.10 32.58 -3.18
N HIS A 112 6.17 32.02 -3.96
CA HIS A 112 5.37 32.81 -4.91
C HIS A 112 4.54 33.89 -4.22
N GLY A 113 4.09 33.64 -2.98
CA GLY A 113 3.38 34.62 -2.16
C GLY A 113 4.22 35.86 -1.79
N ILE A 114 5.55 35.75 -1.72
CA ILE A 114 6.47 36.84 -1.39
C ILE A 114 6.49 37.91 -2.50
N ARG A 115 6.29 37.51 -3.75
CA ARG A 115 6.24 38.43 -4.90
C ARG A 115 5.15 39.50 -4.75
N LYS A 116 4.17 39.28 -3.85
CA LYS A 116 3.07 40.23 -3.56
C LYS A 116 3.36 41.20 -2.41
N VAL A 117 4.51 41.07 -1.73
CA VAL A 117 4.90 41.99 -0.64
C VAL A 117 5.27 43.33 -1.24
N GLN A 118 4.66 44.39 -0.73
CA GLN A 118 4.91 45.80 -1.12
C GLN A 118 5.50 46.58 0.05
N PRO A 119 6.44 47.52 -0.18
CA PRO A 119 6.99 48.38 0.88
C PRO A 119 5.91 49.14 1.67
N LEU A 120 4.80 49.47 1.01
CA LEU A 120 3.65 50.14 1.63
C LEU A 120 3.04 49.33 2.78
N SER A 121 3.28 48.03 2.84
CA SER A 121 2.80 47.15 3.93
C SER A 121 3.41 47.47 5.30
N LEU A 122 4.51 48.25 5.37
CA LEU A 122 5.09 48.74 6.62
C LEU A 122 4.17 49.72 7.37
N PHE A 123 3.35 50.45 6.63
CA PHE A 123 2.48 51.49 7.19
C PHE A 123 1.09 50.97 7.59
N SER A 124 0.74 49.77 7.16
CA SER A 124 -0.49 49.11 7.59
C SER A 124 -0.24 48.29 8.86
N ALA A 125 -0.79 48.76 10.00
CA ALA A 125 -0.70 48.08 11.30
C ALA A 125 -1.29 46.63 11.28
N HIS A 126 -1.99 46.30 10.23
CA HIS A 126 -2.55 44.99 9.91
C HIS A 126 -2.04 44.56 8.55
N VAL A 127 -0.79 44.09 8.48
CA VAL A 127 -0.38 43.21 7.38
C VAL A 127 -1.06 41.87 7.64
N GLU A 128 -2.35 41.79 7.40
CA GLU A 128 -2.98 40.53 7.04
C GLU A 128 -2.30 40.09 5.74
N ALA A 129 -1.25 39.29 5.88
CA ALA A 129 -0.64 38.62 4.77
C ALA A 129 -1.73 37.80 4.07
N GLY A 130 -2.31 38.39 3.03
CA GLY A 130 -3.29 37.76 2.16
C GLY A 130 -4.70 37.72 2.73
N LYS A 131 -5.42 38.85 2.66
CA LYS A 131 -6.84 38.73 2.34
C LYS A 131 -6.93 37.89 1.11
N SER A 132 -7.54 36.73 1.32
CA SER A 132 -8.17 35.83 0.35
C SER A 132 -7.38 35.52 -0.94
N PRO A 133 -6.94 34.32 -1.12
CA PRO A 133 -6.83 33.77 -2.46
C PRO A 133 -8.25 33.41 -2.94
N GLY A 134 -9.11 34.38 -3.10
CA GLY A 134 -10.43 34.23 -3.69
C GLY A 134 -10.42 34.18 -5.21
N SER A 135 -9.28 34.46 -5.82
CA SER A 135 -9.10 34.22 -7.25
C SER A 135 -8.20 33.00 -7.46
N TRP A 136 -8.76 31.96 -8.00
CA TRP A 136 -8.06 30.85 -8.62
C TRP A 136 -7.24 31.38 -9.81
N ASN A 137 -6.13 32.05 -9.52
CA ASN A 137 -5.24 32.50 -10.58
C ASN A 137 -4.45 31.28 -11.05
N VAL A 138 -4.53 31.03 -12.36
CA VAL A 138 -3.77 29.97 -13.07
C VAL A 138 -2.29 30.00 -12.66
N MET A 139 -1.72 31.18 -12.38
CA MET A 139 -0.36 31.40 -11.92
C MET A 139 -0.08 30.78 -10.52
N ASN A 140 -1.08 30.76 -9.64
CA ASN A 140 -0.95 30.10 -8.32
C ASN A 140 -0.99 28.57 -8.48
N LEU A 141 -1.80 28.05 -9.39
CA LEU A 141 -1.87 26.63 -9.71
C LEU A 141 -0.55 26.16 -10.36
N LEU A 142 0.01 26.97 -11.25
CA LEU A 142 1.27 26.68 -11.94
C LEU A 142 2.45 26.55 -10.96
N SER A 143 2.40 27.20 -9.80
CA SER A 143 3.45 27.11 -8.78
C SER A 143 3.55 25.73 -8.10
N TYR A 144 2.49 24.90 -8.19
CA TYR A 144 2.49 23.52 -7.69
C TYR A 144 3.01 22.50 -8.72
N LEU A 145 3.09 22.91 -10.00
CA LEU A 145 3.50 22.01 -11.09
C LEU A 145 4.92 21.44 -10.91
N PRO A 146 5.95 22.21 -10.51
CA PRO A 146 7.28 21.67 -10.24
C PRO A 146 7.28 20.62 -9.12
N LEU A 147 6.43 20.81 -8.10
CA LEU A 147 6.26 19.85 -7.01
C LEU A 147 5.69 18.52 -7.53
N VAL A 148 4.62 18.56 -8.31
CA VAL A 148 4.00 17.36 -8.90
C VAL A 148 4.97 16.64 -9.84
N ILE A 149 5.71 17.38 -10.68
CA ILE A 149 6.71 16.80 -11.59
C ILE A 149 7.82 16.11 -10.79
N THR A 150 8.33 16.74 -9.73
CA THR A 150 9.39 16.15 -8.90
C THR A 150 8.91 14.84 -8.25
N TYR A 151 7.69 14.81 -7.71
CA TYR A 151 7.11 13.58 -7.15
C TYR A 151 6.88 12.51 -8.21
N TRP A 152 6.44 12.91 -9.40
CA TRP A 152 6.26 11.99 -10.52
C TRP A 152 7.59 11.36 -10.97
N LEU A 153 8.64 12.17 -11.13
CA LEU A 153 9.97 11.68 -11.47
C LEU A 153 10.51 10.73 -10.40
N LEU A 154 10.36 11.06 -9.12
CA LEU A 154 10.76 10.20 -8.01
C LEU A 154 9.96 8.88 -8.00
N ALA A 155 8.66 8.92 -8.28
CA ALA A 155 7.81 7.74 -8.31
C ALA A 155 8.18 6.80 -9.47
N VAL A 156 8.40 7.36 -10.67
CA VAL A 156 8.85 6.60 -11.85
C VAL A 156 10.23 6.00 -11.62
N TRP A 157 11.15 6.77 -11.06
CA TRP A 157 12.50 6.30 -10.76
C TRP A 157 12.49 5.18 -9.71
N GLN A 158 11.68 5.29 -8.67
CA GLN A 158 11.56 4.29 -7.60
C GLN A 158 10.89 3.00 -8.08
N SER A 159 9.84 3.12 -8.92
CA SER A 159 9.09 1.97 -9.44
C SER A 159 9.74 1.30 -10.64
N GLN A 160 10.74 1.94 -11.27
CA GLN A 160 11.38 1.50 -12.52
C GLN A 160 10.36 1.25 -13.66
N SER A 161 9.17 1.86 -13.56
CA SER A 161 8.05 1.71 -14.51
C SER A 161 7.29 3.03 -14.64
N LEU A 162 7.15 3.51 -15.88
CA LEU A 162 6.35 4.70 -16.18
C LEU A 162 4.88 4.52 -15.78
N LEU A 163 4.33 3.35 -16.06
CA LEU A 163 2.91 3.05 -15.77
C LEU A 163 2.65 3.04 -14.27
N VAL A 164 3.45 2.26 -13.51
CA VAL A 164 3.28 2.14 -12.05
C VAL A 164 3.52 3.47 -11.35
N GLY A 165 4.57 4.21 -11.74
CA GLY A 165 4.86 5.53 -11.18
C GLY A 165 3.76 6.55 -11.45
N SER A 166 3.22 6.58 -12.68
CA SER A 166 2.13 7.49 -13.05
C SER A 166 0.82 7.13 -12.33
N LEU A 167 0.48 5.83 -12.23
CA LEU A 167 -0.68 5.36 -11.50
C LEU A 167 -0.59 5.74 -10.01
N PHE A 168 0.59 5.55 -9.40
CA PHE A 168 0.80 5.95 -8.01
C PHE A 168 0.55 7.44 -7.78
N ILE A 169 1.07 8.32 -8.65
CA ILE A 169 0.85 9.77 -8.54
C ILE A 169 -0.63 10.13 -8.77
N ALA A 170 -1.30 9.49 -9.74
CA ALA A 170 -2.73 9.70 -9.97
C ALA A 170 -3.56 9.32 -8.73
N LEU A 171 -3.27 8.17 -8.10
CA LEU A 171 -3.91 7.74 -6.86
C LEU A 171 -3.61 8.69 -5.70
N LEU A 172 -2.35 9.12 -5.54
CA LEU A 172 -1.95 10.07 -4.50
C LEU A 172 -2.70 11.41 -4.65
N LEU A 173 -2.76 11.96 -5.86
CA LEU A 173 -3.51 13.19 -6.15
C LEU A 173 -5.01 12.99 -5.92
N GLY A 174 -5.56 11.84 -6.31
CA GLY A 174 -6.94 11.46 -6.02
C GLY A 174 -7.23 11.44 -4.51
N CYS A 175 -6.37 10.82 -3.72
CA CYS A 175 -6.48 10.82 -2.25
C CYS A 175 -6.41 12.23 -1.66
N ILE A 176 -5.47 13.05 -2.13
CA ILE A 176 -5.33 14.45 -1.69
C ILE A 176 -6.60 15.24 -2.02
N MET A 177 -7.14 15.08 -3.22
CA MET A 177 -8.36 15.73 -3.66
C MET A 177 -9.57 15.31 -2.83
N LEU A 178 -9.74 14.01 -2.60
CA LEU A 178 -10.83 13.46 -1.76
C LEU A 178 -10.72 13.97 -0.32
N LEU A 179 -9.54 13.88 0.29
CA LEU A 179 -9.32 14.37 1.64
C LEU A 179 -9.50 15.90 1.73
N GLY A 180 -9.11 16.63 0.69
CA GLY A 180 -9.37 18.06 0.59
C GLY A 180 -10.86 18.38 0.56
N LEU A 181 -11.65 17.64 -0.21
CA LEU A 181 -13.12 17.77 -0.28
C LEU A 181 -13.76 17.44 1.07
N PHE A 182 -13.34 16.36 1.73
CA PHE A 182 -13.81 16.00 3.08
C PHE A 182 -13.43 17.06 4.11
N GLY A 183 -12.21 17.60 4.03
CA GLY A 183 -11.78 18.70 4.89
C GLY A 183 -12.62 19.97 4.71
N LEU A 184 -12.96 20.33 3.47
CA LEU A 184 -13.88 21.44 3.18
C LEU A 184 -15.30 21.13 3.69
N GLY A 185 -15.77 19.91 3.52
CA GLY A 185 -17.05 19.43 4.07
C GLY A 185 -17.08 19.52 5.58
N MET A 186 -16.00 19.11 6.26
CA MET A 186 -15.84 19.25 7.71
C MET A 186 -15.96 20.73 8.15
N VAL A 187 -15.26 21.64 7.49
CA VAL A 187 -15.31 23.08 7.80
C VAL A 187 -16.74 23.59 7.64
N LYS A 188 -17.44 23.21 6.58
CA LYS A 188 -18.86 23.58 6.37
C LYS A 188 -19.77 23.00 7.47
N LEU A 189 -19.51 21.76 7.88
CA LEU A 189 -20.23 21.10 8.96
C LEU A 189 -20.03 21.84 10.29
N THR A 190 -18.80 22.27 10.61
CA THR A 190 -18.50 23.04 11.83
C THR A 190 -19.20 24.41 11.85
N GLU A 191 -19.44 25.03 10.70
CA GLU A 191 -20.26 26.25 10.59
C GLU A 191 -21.73 25.98 11.01
N THR A 192 -22.29 24.87 10.56
CA THR A 192 -23.68 24.51 10.83
C THR A 192 -23.90 24.17 12.31
N PHE A 193 -22.98 23.38 12.90
CA PHE A 193 -23.03 23.01 14.31
C PHE A 193 -22.51 24.10 15.27
N GLY A 194 -21.93 25.19 14.76
CA GLY A 194 -21.44 26.32 15.54
C GLY A 194 -22.52 27.10 16.31
N LYS A 195 -23.79 26.71 16.21
CA LYS A 195 -24.93 27.28 16.95
C LYS A 195 -25.18 26.62 18.32
N THR A 196 -24.27 25.77 18.79
CA THR A 196 -24.39 24.97 20.04
C THR A 196 -24.44 25.90 21.27
N ARG A 197 -25.20 25.49 22.32
CA ARG A 197 -25.36 26.26 23.57
C ARG A 197 -24.10 26.32 24.44
N ALA A 198 -23.16 25.36 24.31
CA ALA A 198 -21.91 25.32 25.07
C ALA A 198 -20.90 26.33 24.51
N PRO A 199 -20.48 27.38 25.26
CA PRO A 199 -19.71 28.48 24.74
C PRO A 199 -18.31 28.08 24.23
N PHE A 200 -17.64 27.13 24.90
CA PHE A 200 -16.32 26.65 24.48
C PHE A 200 -16.35 25.81 23.23
N VAL A 201 -17.36 24.92 23.07
CA VAL A 201 -17.56 24.14 21.86
C VAL A 201 -17.89 25.05 20.68
N ARG A 202 -18.78 26.02 20.89
CA ARG A 202 -19.14 27.02 19.88
C ARG A 202 -17.91 27.81 19.41
N LEU A 203 -17.04 28.22 20.34
CA LEU A 203 -15.84 28.98 20.01
C LEU A 203 -14.83 28.11 19.24
N ALA A 204 -14.62 26.83 19.63
CA ALA A 204 -13.76 25.90 18.95
C ALA A 204 -14.23 25.63 17.51
N LEU A 205 -15.52 25.35 17.30
CA LEU A 205 -16.11 25.14 15.97
C LEU A 205 -16.02 26.39 15.09
N LYS A 206 -16.29 27.59 15.67
CA LYS A 206 -16.17 28.84 14.94
C LYS A 206 -14.73 29.16 14.55
N ASN A 207 -13.74 28.75 15.35
CA ASN A 207 -12.33 28.90 15.02
C ASN A 207 -11.92 28.03 13.83
N LEU A 208 -12.36 26.78 13.79
CA LEU A 208 -12.12 25.87 12.66
C LEU A 208 -12.72 26.43 11.36
N SER A 209 -13.93 26.97 11.41
CA SER A 209 -14.61 27.53 10.23
C SER A 209 -13.99 28.84 9.76
N ARG A 210 -13.44 29.69 10.67
CA ARG A 210 -12.81 30.97 10.32
C ARG A 210 -11.46 30.77 9.61
N ASN A 211 -10.68 29.78 10.01
CA ASN A 211 -9.35 29.49 9.46
C ASN A 211 -9.37 28.26 8.54
N ARG A 212 -10.24 28.29 7.53
CA ARG A 212 -10.53 27.15 6.62
C ARG A 212 -9.26 26.48 6.05
N LEU A 213 -8.32 27.29 5.55
CA LEU A 213 -7.13 26.78 4.88
C LEU A 213 -6.21 26.01 5.85
N SER A 214 -6.01 26.54 7.05
CA SER A 214 -5.21 25.91 8.09
C SER A 214 -5.88 24.64 8.60
N ALA A 215 -7.21 24.68 8.84
CA ALA A 215 -7.98 23.52 9.28
C ALA A 215 -7.95 22.38 8.25
N VAL A 216 -8.18 22.69 6.96
CA VAL A 216 -8.13 21.69 5.86
C VAL A 216 -6.74 21.08 5.71
N SER A 217 -5.68 21.89 5.78
CA SER A 217 -4.31 21.37 5.67
C SER A 217 -3.92 20.49 6.84
N CYS A 218 -4.30 20.87 8.07
CA CYS A 218 -4.09 20.05 9.26
C CYS A 218 -4.91 18.76 9.17
N PHE A 219 -6.16 18.84 8.73
CA PHE A 219 -7.01 17.68 8.46
C PHE A 219 -6.35 16.73 7.45
N MET A 220 -5.88 17.24 6.30
CA MET A 220 -5.23 16.42 5.27
C MET A 220 -3.97 15.74 5.80
N ALA A 221 -3.14 16.46 6.57
CA ALA A 221 -1.92 15.91 7.14
C ALA A 221 -2.21 14.76 8.11
N ILE A 222 -3.18 14.94 9.03
CA ILE A 222 -3.58 13.91 9.99
C ILE A 222 -4.25 12.73 9.27
N ALA A 223 -5.18 13.00 8.35
CA ALA A 223 -5.91 11.96 7.63
C ALA A 223 -4.98 11.10 6.77
N MET A 224 -4.00 11.72 6.09
CA MET A 224 -3.00 11.03 5.28
C MET A 224 -2.09 10.15 6.15
N GLY A 225 -1.66 10.66 7.30
CA GLY A 225 -0.91 9.89 8.30
C GLY A 225 -1.72 8.69 8.80
N THR A 226 -2.98 8.90 9.14
CA THR A 226 -3.89 7.83 9.62
C THR A 226 -4.15 6.78 8.53
N LEU A 227 -4.33 7.21 7.29
CA LEU A 227 -4.48 6.31 6.15
C LEU A 227 -3.31 5.33 6.08
N LEU A 228 -2.07 5.81 6.17
CA LEU A 228 -0.88 4.96 6.11
C LEU A 228 -0.78 4.00 7.30
N ILE A 229 -1.03 4.51 8.51
CA ILE A 229 -0.98 3.71 9.74
C ILE A 229 -1.96 2.55 9.68
N ASN A 230 -3.13 2.76 9.09
CA ASN A 230 -4.19 1.77 9.05
C ASN A 230 -4.10 0.86 7.81
N LEU A 231 -3.62 1.38 6.67
CA LEU A 231 -3.51 0.62 5.42
C LEU A 231 -2.50 -0.54 5.54
N VAL A 232 -1.36 -0.28 6.19
CA VAL A 232 -0.29 -1.27 6.31
C VAL A 232 -0.71 -2.53 7.07
N PRO A 233 -1.28 -2.46 8.29
CA PRO A 233 -1.77 -3.64 9.00
C PRO A 233 -2.88 -4.40 8.24
N GLN A 234 -3.72 -3.69 7.49
CA GLN A 234 -4.78 -4.34 6.71
C GLN A 234 -4.23 -5.16 5.54
N ILE A 235 -3.23 -4.63 4.81
CA ILE A 235 -2.55 -5.38 3.75
C ILE A 235 -1.81 -6.58 4.35
N GLN A 236 -1.15 -6.41 5.51
CA GLN A 236 -0.48 -7.51 6.20
C GLN A 236 -1.45 -8.62 6.62
N GLN A 237 -2.59 -8.24 7.18
CA GLN A 237 -3.60 -9.22 7.59
C GLN A 237 -4.16 -9.98 6.39
N GLY A 238 -4.46 -9.29 5.28
CA GLY A 238 -4.88 -9.95 4.05
C GLY A 238 -3.83 -10.92 3.50
N LEU A 239 -2.55 -10.53 3.53
CA LEU A 239 -1.45 -11.40 3.11
C LEU A 239 -1.27 -12.61 4.03
N LEU A 240 -1.37 -12.40 5.35
CA LEU A 240 -1.28 -13.49 6.33
C LEU A 240 -2.46 -14.46 6.23
N GLU A 241 -3.67 -13.96 5.97
CA GLU A 241 -4.86 -14.79 5.77
C GLU A 241 -4.76 -15.59 4.48
N GLU A 242 -4.17 -15.04 3.42
CA GLU A 242 -3.90 -15.74 2.16
C GLU A 242 -2.87 -16.87 2.33
N ILE A 243 -1.85 -16.66 3.16
CA ILE A 243 -0.79 -17.65 3.44
C ILE A 243 -1.20 -18.58 4.59
N SER A 244 -2.02 -18.09 5.54
CA SER A 244 -2.44 -18.87 6.69
C SER A 244 -3.49 -19.91 6.29
N LYS A 245 -3.32 -21.10 6.85
CA LYS A 245 -4.12 -22.30 6.62
C LYS A 245 -5.62 -22.05 6.76
N PRO A 246 -6.46 -22.55 5.87
CA PRO A 246 -7.83 -22.88 6.24
C PRO A 246 -7.78 -23.76 7.49
N LYS A 247 -8.59 -23.47 8.51
CA LYS A 247 -8.55 -24.13 9.82
C LYS A 247 -8.64 -25.67 9.78
N ASP A 248 -9.12 -26.21 8.66
CA ASP A 248 -9.34 -27.65 8.44
C ASP A 248 -8.35 -28.29 7.45
N PHE A 249 -7.30 -27.57 7.03
CA PHE A 249 -6.39 -28.06 6.00
C PHE A 249 -4.99 -28.36 6.57
N LYS A 250 -4.58 -29.63 6.51
CA LYS A 250 -3.21 -30.05 6.80
C LYS A 250 -2.34 -29.74 5.59
N LEU A 251 -1.44 -28.76 5.70
CA LEU A 251 -0.43 -28.52 4.67
C LEU A 251 0.40 -29.78 4.44
N PRO A 252 0.61 -30.19 3.18
CA PRO A 252 1.50 -31.31 2.89
C PRO A 252 2.91 -30.97 3.40
N SER A 253 3.55 -31.94 4.00
CA SER A 253 4.94 -31.85 4.43
C SER A 253 5.89 -32.02 3.25
N LEU A 254 5.59 -33.00 2.40
CA LEU A 254 6.33 -33.30 1.19
C LEU A 254 5.39 -33.32 -0.01
N PHE A 255 5.89 -32.85 -1.15
CA PHE A 255 5.25 -32.96 -2.45
C PHE A 255 6.12 -33.83 -3.35
N LEU A 256 5.52 -34.82 -3.99
CA LEU A 256 6.20 -35.84 -4.79
C LEU A 256 5.80 -35.62 -6.26
N PHE A 257 6.79 -35.58 -7.15
CA PHE A 257 6.60 -35.38 -8.59
C PHE A 257 7.24 -36.51 -9.38
N ASP A 258 6.71 -36.73 -10.56
CA ASP A 258 7.22 -37.71 -11.54
C ASP A 258 7.23 -39.13 -11.03
N ILE A 259 6.17 -39.49 -10.27
CA ILE A 259 5.92 -40.87 -9.86
C ILE A 259 5.39 -41.63 -11.10
N GLN A 260 6.07 -42.69 -11.52
CA GLN A 260 5.60 -43.51 -12.64
C GLN A 260 4.46 -44.43 -12.21
N PRO A 261 3.55 -44.84 -13.13
CA PRO A 261 2.41 -45.71 -12.79
C PRO A 261 2.82 -46.95 -12.00
N GLU A 262 3.90 -47.62 -12.40
CA GLU A 262 4.40 -48.85 -11.77
C GLU A 262 4.97 -48.62 -10.37
N GLN A 263 5.30 -47.37 -10.03
CA GLN A 263 5.86 -46.97 -8.73
C GLN A 263 4.79 -46.62 -7.71
N THR A 264 3.54 -46.41 -8.13
CA THR A 264 2.47 -45.95 -7.24
C THR A 264 2.20 -46.87 -6.06
N ASP A 265 2.07 -48.18 -6.31
CA ASP A 265 1.79 -49.16 -5.26
C ASP A 265 3.01 -49.50 -4.41
N PRO A 266 4.24 -49.65 -4.95
CA PRO A 266 5.45 -49.74 -4.14
C PRO A 266 5.66 -48.51 -3.24
N LEU A 267 5.39 -47.30 -3.73
CA LEU A 267 5.51 -46.06 -2.94
C LEU A 267 4.46 -46.01 -1.83
N LYS A 268 3.20 -46.38 -2.10
CA LYS A 268 2.15 -46.51 -1.07
C LYS A 268 2.55 -47.48 0.03
N SER A 269 3.08 -48.65 -0.35
CA SER A 269 3.53 -49.68 0.60
C SER A 269 4.68 -49.19 1.48
N LEU A 270 5.68 -48.52 0.87
CA LEU A 270 6.82 -47.91 1.60
C LEU A 270 6.38 -46.89 2.65
N LEU A 271 5.39 -46.05 2.32
CA LEU A 271 4.85 -45.05 3.24
C LEU A 271 3.95 -45.68 4.32
N ALA A 272 3.14 -46.70 3.93
CA ALA A 272 2.27 -47.41 4.86
C ALA A 272 3.05 -48.17 5.95
N ASP A 273 4.21 -48.73 5.63
CA ASP A 273 5.13 -49.37 6.59
C ASP A 273 5.58 -48.43 7.71
N GLN A 274 5.56 -47.14 7.46
CA GLN A 274 5.88 -46.09 8.42
C GLN A 274 4.63 -45.42 9.01
N GLN A 275 3.45 -45.94 8.76
CA GLN A 275 2.15 -45.37 9.16
C GLN A 275 1.92 -43.95 8.60
N ILE A 276 2.48 -43.65 7.45
CA ILE A 276 2.39 -42.34 6.80
C ILE A 276 1.41 -42.49 5.62
N PRO A 277 0.28 -41.77 5.64
CA PRO A 277 -0.65 -41.81 4.53
C PRO A 277 -0.11 -41.02 3.32
N LEU A 278 -0.29 -41.54 2.13
CA LEU A 278 -0.21 -40.76 0.90
C LEU A 278 -1.56 -40.07 0.72
N ASP A 279 -1.62 -38.75 1.05
CA ASP A 279 -2.90 -38.07 1.15
C ASP A 279 -3.58 -37.83 -0.19
N MET A 280 -2.81 -37.56 -1.22
CA MET A 280 -3.33 -37.24 -2.55
C MET A 280 -2.41 -37.80 -3.59
N LEU A 281 -3.02 -38.47 -4.55
CA LEU A 281 -2.36 -38.98 -5.76
C LEU A 281 -3.19 -38.52 -6.96
N SER A 282 -2.60 -37.74 -7.85
CA SER A 282 -3.29 -37.23 -9.04
C SER A 282 -2.46 -37.48 -10.27
N PRO A 283 -3.06 -38.05 -11.34
CA PRO A 283 -2.38 -38.20 -12.61
C PRO A 283 -2.08 -36.84 -13.24
N LEU A 284 -0.93 -36.73 -13.87
CA LEU A 284 -0.50 -35.59 -14.65
C LEU A 284 -0.24 -36.04 -16.07
N ILE A 285 -1.06 -35.55 -16.99
CA ILE A 285 -0.99 -35.90 -18.41
C ILE A 285 -0.67 -34.63 -19.18
N ARG A 286 0.27 -34.73 -20.11
CA ARG A 286 0.60 -33.59 -20.97
C ARG A 286 -0.34 -33.57 -22.17
N ALA A 287 -1.04 -32.46 -22.34
CA ALA A 287 -1.93 -32.24 -23.46
C ALA A 287 -1.65 -30.87 -24.10
N ARG A 288 -2.09 -30.68 -25.31
CA ARG A 288 -2.03 -29.40 -26.02
C ARG A 288 -3.41 -29.08 -26.60
N LEU A 289 -3.92 -27.88 -26.32
CA LEU A 289 -5.17 -27.41 -26.92
C LEU A 289 -4.94 -27.10 -28.40
N VAL A 290 -5.69 -27.77 -29.26
CA VAL A 290 -5.57 -27.70 -30.73
C VAL A 290 -6.63 -26.79 -31.32
N SER A 291 -7.91 -27.00 -30.96
CA SER A 291 -9.01 -26.19 -31.49
C SER A 291 -10.07 -25.92 -30.43
N VAL A 292 -10.85 -24.89 -30.66
CA VAL A 292 -12.01 -24.48 -29.87
C VAL A 292 -13.18 -24.29 -30.85
N ASN A 293 -14.27 -25.02 -30.64
CA ASN A 293 -15.45 -24.99 -31.50
C ASN A 293 -15.13 -25.18 -32.99
N GLY A 294 -14.12 -26.03 -33.29
CA GLY A 294 -13.67 -26.30 -34.65
C GLY A 294 -12.70 -25.28 -35.24
N GLU A 295 -12.47 -24.15 -34.58
CA GLU A 295 -11.47 -23.18 -35.02
C GLU A 295 -10.09 -23.50 -34.41
N PRO A 296 -8.99 -23.43 -35.19
CA PRO A 296 -7.64 -23.65 -34.67
C PRO A 296 -7.31 -22.64 -33.56
N PHE A 297 -6.90 -23.16 -32.38
CA PHE A 297 -6.55 -22.32 -31.25
C PHE A 297 -5.24 -21.54 -31.44
N GLN A 298 -4.34 -22.10 -32.22
CA GLN A 298 -3.12 -21.43 -32.66
C GLN A 298 -3.41 -20.80 -34.04
N ARG A 299 -3.47 -19.48 -34.12
CA ARG A 299 -3.43 -18.81 -35.43
C ARG A 299 -2.04 -19.03 -36.03
N GLU A 300 -1.97 -19.81 -37.11
CA GLU A 300 -0.80 -19.87 -37.98
C GLU A 300 -0.63 -18.47 -38.57
N MET A 301 0.32 -17.71 -38.05
CA MET A 301 0.74 -16.48 -38.71
C MET A 301 1.77 -16.82 -39.77
N ASP A 302 1.51 -16.32 -40.96
CA ASP A 302 2.43 -16.33 -42.09
C ASP A 302 3.81 -15.81 -41.66
N ASP A 303 4.87 -16.50 -42.00
CA ASP A 303 6.26 -16.20 -41.62
C ASP A 303 6.71 -14.77 -41.99
N SER A 304 6.01 -14.12 -42.90
CA SER A 304 6.24 -12.75 -43.33
C SER A 304 5.95 -11.67 -42.25
N ASN A 305 5.19 -11.99 -41.19
CA ASN A 305 4.75 -11.04 -40.16
C ASN A 305 5.45 -11.18 -38.81
N ARG A 306 6.50 -12.00 -38.70
CA ARG A 306 7.25 -12.27 -37.46
C ARG A 306 7.99 -11.05 -36.87
N GLN A 307 8.25 -10.02 -37.66
CA GLN A 307 9.09 -8.88 -37.25
C GLN A 307 8.32 -7.73 -36.58
N MET A 308 6.97 -7.79 -36.48
CA MET A 308 6.16 -6.68 -35.95
C MET A 308 5.32 -7.00 -34.70
N LEU A 309 5.54 -8.15 -34.05
CA LEU A 309 4.78 -8.49 -32.85
C LEU A 309 5.19 -7.60 -31.65
N THR A 310 4.20 -7.03 -30.97
CA THR A 310 4.42 -6.36 -29.69
C THR A 310 4.83 -7.37 -28.62
N ARG A 311 5.53 -6.91 -27.56
CA ARG A 311 5.92 -7.80 -26.43
C ARG A 311 4.73 -8.48 -25.75
N GLU A 312 3.54 -7.87 -25.84
CA GLU A 312 2.31 -8.43 -25.29
C GLU A 312 1.78 -9.55 -26.17
N GLU A 313 1.74 -9.38 -27.49
CA GLU A 313 1.34 -10.41 -28.46
C GLU A 313 2.30 -11.61 -28.41
N GLU A 314 3.59 -11.38 -28.21
CA GLU A 314 4.58 -12.45 -28.08
C GLU A 314 4.40 -13.25 -26.77
N ARG A 315 4.01 -12.59 -25.66
CA ARG A 315 3.67 -13.25 -24.40
C ARG A 315 2.39 -14.07 -24.52
N GLU A 316 1.38 -13.52 -25.17
CA GLU A 316 0.10 -14.21 -25.38
C GLU A 316 0.27 -15.44 -26.30
N ARG A 317 1.07 -15.32 -27.35
CA ARG A 317 1.43 -16.44 -28.23
C ARG A 317 2.18 -17.54 -27.47
N ARG A 318 3.19 -17.21 -26.67
CA ARG A 318 3.91 -18.18 -25.84
C ARG A 318 2.99 -18.86 -24.83
N PHE A 319 1.98 -18.16 -24.33
CA PHE A 319 0.99 -18.73 -23.42
C PHE A 319 0.06 -19.70 -24.13
N ARG A 320 -0.42 -19.40 -25.33
CA ARG A 320 -1.29 -20.27 -26.13
C ARG A 320 -0.55 -21.49 -26.71
N SER A 321 0.74 -21.38 -26.96
CA SER A 321 1.56 -22.49 -27.51
C SER A 321 2.10 -23.44 -26.45
N ARG A 322 1.93 -23.16 -25.17
CA ARG A 322 2.40 -24.02 -24.09
C ARG A 322 1.58 -25.30 -24.01
N GLY A 323 2.29 -26.43 -23.85
CA GLY A 323 1.64 -27.65 -23.40
C GLY A 323 0.97 -27.43 -22.05
N LEU A 324 -0.18 -28.04 -21.86
CA LEU A 324 -0.99 -28.02 -20.65
C LEU A 324 -0.82 -29.33 -19.90
N ASN A 325 -0.80 -29.23 -18.58
CA ASN A 325 -0.96 -30.42 -17.75
C ASN A 325 -2.44 -30.54 -17.41
N VAL A 326 -3.05 -31.66 -17.80
CA VAL A 326 -4.42 -32.01 -17.48
C VAL A 326 -4.43 -33.19 -16.54
N SER A 327 -5.56 -33.43 -15.89
CA SER A 327 -5.75 -34.54 -14.97
C SER A 327 -7.19 -35.02 -15.03
N TYR A 328 -7.46 -36.14 -14.41
CA TYR A 328 -8.80 -36.66 -14.17
C TYR A 328 -8.93 -37.13 -12.73
N ARG A 329 -10.12 -37.04 -12.17
CA ARG A 329 -10.45 -37.55 -10.84
C ARG A 329 -11.96 -37.54 -10.61
N PRO A 330 -12.46 -38.47 -9.78
CA PRO A 330 -13.90 -38.59 -9.54
C PRO A 330 -14.44 -37.44 -8.67
N GLU A 331 -13.63 -36.93 -7.75
CA GLU A 331 -14.04 -35.86 -6.80
C GLU A 331 -13.11 -34.67 -6.83
N LEU A 332 -13.68 -33.48 -6.60
CA LEU A 332 -12.92 -32.25 -6.45
C LEU A 332 -12.27 -32.18 -5.07
N PHE A 333 -11.11 -31.57 -5.01
CA PHE A 333 -10.46 -31.31 -3.73
C PHE A 333 -11.15 -30.15 -2.98
N ASN A 334 -10.96 -30.08 -1.66
CA ASN A 334 -11.46 -29.01 -0.82
C ASN A 334 -10.93 -27.60 -1.22
N SER A 335 -9.87 -27.57 -2.02
CA SER A 335 -9.31 -26.34 -2.59
C SER A 335 -10.06 -25.84 -3.83
N GLU A 336 -11.03 -26.60 -4.31
CA GLU A 336 -11.76 -26.34 -5.54
C GLU A 336 -13.25 -26.20 -5.26
N LYS A 337 -13.90 -25.27 -5.97
CA LYS A 337 -15.33 -25.03 -5.85
C LYS A 337 -15.91 -24.77 -7.24
N ILE A 338 -16.99 -25.45 -7.59
CA ILE A 338 -17.75 -25.16 -8.81
C ILE A 338 -18.45 -23.80 -8.62
N VAL A 339 -18.23 -22.90 -9.58
CA VAL A 339 -18.83 -21.56 -9.61
C VAL A 339 -20.04 -21.55 -10.55
N ALA A 340 -19.97 -22.27 -11.65
CA ALA A 340 -21.04 -22.37 -12.64
C ALA A 340 -21.05 -23.76 -13.28
N GLY A 341 -22.24 -24.26 -13.62
CA GLY A 341 -22.44 -25.56 -14.26
C GLY A 341 -22.73 -26.70 -13.31
N THR A 342 -22.56 -27.94 -13.76
CA THR A 342 -22.82 -29.18 -13.03
C THR A 342 -21.52 -29.93 -12.73
N PRO A 343 -21.45 -30.74 -11.67
CA PRO A 343 -20.31 -31.65 -11.46
C PRO A 343 -20.10 -32.55 -12.69
N LEU A 344 -18.85 -33.00 -12.89
CA LEU A 344 -18.54 -34.00 -13.90
C LEU A 344 -19.36 -35.27 -13.61
N SER A 345 -19.90 -35.87 -14.65
CA SER A 345 -20.54 -37.17 -14.51
C SER A 345 -19.49 -38.26 -14.24
N ASN A 346 -19.91 -39.37 -13.62
CA ASN A 346 -19.03 -40.53 -13.42
C ASN A 346 -18.75 -41.18 -14.77
N ASP A 347 -17.72 -41.92 -14.87
CA ASP A 347 -17.21 -42.74 -15.95
C ASP A 347 -17.70 -42.43 -17.40
N TYR A 348 -16.77 -42.08 -18.24
CA TYR A 348 -17.02 -41.81 -19.65
C TYR A 348 -17.31 -43.09 -20.41
N ASP A 349 -18.38 -43.09 -21.21
CA ASP A 349 -18.74 -44.17 -22.12
C ASP A 349 -18.29 -43.86 -23.55
N PHE A 350 -17.28 -44.57 -24.03
CA PHE A 350 -16.74 -44.41 -25.38
C PHE A 350 -17.77 -44.76 -26.47
N ASP A 351 -18.72 -45.65 -26.17
CA ASP A 351 -19.74 -46.08 -27.14
C ASP A 351 -20.86 -45.03 -27.30
N SER A 352 -20.94 -44.05 -26.41
CA SER A 352 -21.95 -42.98 -26.47
C SER A 352 -21.77 -42.02 -27.65
N GLY A 353 -20.57 -41.91 -28.20
CA GLY A 353 -20.23 -40.94 -29.24
C GLY A 353 -20.36 -39.45 -28.81
N LEU A 354 -20.53 -39.20 -27.52
CA LEU A 354 -20.58 -37.84 -26.96
C LEU A 354 -19.17 -37.37 -26.61
N PRO A 355 -18.90 -36.04 -26.69
CA PRO A 355 -17.63 -35.47 -26.21
C PRO A 355 -17.48 -35.66 -24.71
N ALA A 356 -16.27 -35.89 -24.23
CA ALA A 356 -15.97 -36.02 -22.82
C ALA A 356 -16.32 -34.73 -22.05
N GLU A 357 -16.76 -34.85 -20.80
CA GLU A 357 -16.99 -33.68 -19.94
C GLU A 357 -15.68 -33.16 -19.38
N ILE A 358 -15.51 -31.85 -19.42
CA ILE A 358 -14.37 -31.18 -18.83
C ILE A 358 -14.78 -30.06 -17.89
N SER A 359 -13.99 -29.90 -16.84
CA SER A 359 -14.09 -28.83 -15.87
C SER A 359 -12.90 -27.89 -16.02
N ILE A 360 -13.16 -26.61 -16.17
CA ILE A 360 -12.10 -25.60 -16.40
C ILE A 360 -12.07 -24.58 -15.25
N GLU A 361 -10.87 -24.13 -14.92
CA GLU A 361 -10.68 -23.04 -13.95
C GLU A 361 -11.19 -21.71 -14.55
N GLU A 362 -12.02 -21.00 -13.77
CA GLU A 362 -12.78 -19.82 -14.19
C GLU A 362 -11.90 -18.72 -14.83
N ARG A 363 -10.75 -18.41 -14.21
CA ARG A 363 -9.85 -17.36 -14.73
C ARG A 363 -9.09 -17.80 -15.96
N TYR A 364 -8.74 -19.07 -16.01
CA TYR A 364 -8.12 -19.64 -17.19
C TYR A 364 -9.10 -19.59 -18.37
N ALA A 365 -10.37 -19.97 -18.15
CA ALA A 365 -11.43 -19.85 -19.14
C ALA A 365 -11.61 -18.40 -19.60
N SER A 366 -11.79 -17.45 -18.65
CA SER A 366 -11.96 -16.03 -18.95
C SER A 366 -10.79 -15.44 -19.73
N ARG A 367 -9.55 -15.80 -19.37
CA ARG A 367 -8.35 -15.32 -20.06
C ARG A 367 -8.25 -15.79 -21.51
N LEU A 368 -8.76 -17.00 -21.79
CA LEU A 368 -8.77 -17.58 -23.12
C LEU A 368 -10.03 -17.26 -23.93
N GLY A 369 -11.02 -16.61 -23.31
CA GLY A 369 -12.33 -16.33 -23.92
C GLY A 369 -13.18 -17.57 -24.11
N LEU A 370 -13.05 -18.57 -23.22
CA LEU A 370 -13.82 -19.81 -23.24
C LEU A 370 -15.08 -19.67 -22.41
N GLU A 371 -16.17 -20.24 -22.93
CA GLU A 371 -17.50 -20.22 -22.29
C GLU A 371 -17.99 -21.64 -21.98
N MET A 372 -18.99 -21.73 -21.12
CA MET A 372 -19.65 -23.02 -20.84
C MET A 372 -20.33 -23.56 -22.10
N GLY A 373 -20.11 -24.83 -22.37
CA GLY A 373 -20.64 -25.51 -23.54
C GLY A 373 -19.69 -25.56 -24.74
N ASP A 374 -18.57 -24.80 -24.70
CA ASP A 374 -17.56 -24.86 -25.75
C ASP A 374 -16.97 -26.26 -25.90
N LEU A 375 -16.72 -26.66 -27.16
CA LEU A 375 -16.07 -27.90 -27.52
C LEU A 375 -14.58 -27.64 -27.76
N LEU A 376 -13.75 -28.32 -26.98
CA LEU A 376 -12.30 -28.19 -27.02
C LEU A 376 -11.70 -29.51 -27.55
N VAL A 377 -10.74 -29.41 -28.43
CA VAL A 377 -9.98 -30.57 -28.90
C VAL A 377 -8.56 -30.49 -28.39
N PHE A 378 -8.16 -31.50 -27.66
CA PHE A 378 -6.81 -31.64 -27.10
C PHE A 378 -6.02 -32.67 -27.86
N ASP A 379 -4.78 -32.39 -28.14
CA ASP A 379 -3.79 -33.38 -28.57
C ASP A 379 -3.13 -33.96 -27.30
N VAL A 380 -3.40 -35.20 -27.01
CA VAL A 380 -2.81 -35.97 -25.93
C VAL A 380 -1.81 -36.97 -26.54
N GLN A 381 -0.55 -36.54 -26.66
CA GLN A 381 0.54 -37.33 -27.23
C GLN A 381 0.25 -37.90 -28.65
N GLY A 382 -0.41 -37.11 -29.48
CA GLY A 382 -0.74 -37.47 -30.85
C GLY A 382 -2.16 -38.04 -31.05
N ILE A 383 -2.92 -38.22 -29.96
CA ILE A 383 -4.32 -38.67 -30.01
C ILE A 383 -5.23 -37.45 -29.75
N PRO A 384 -6.16 -37.13 -30.66
CA PRO A 384 -7.13 -36.07 -30.43
C PRO A 384 -8.20 -36.54 -29.45
N VAL A 385 -8.42 -35.75 -28.40
CA VAL A 385 -9.46 -35.98 -27.37
C VAL A 385 -10.38 -34.77 -27.35
N GLU A 386 -11.67 -34.99 -27.56
CA GLU A 386 -12.69 -33.97 -27.51
C GLU A 386 -13.27 -33.80 -26.10
N GLY A 387 -13.39 -32.57 -25.65
CA GLY A 387 -13.96 -32.27 -24.35
C GLY A 387 -14.90 -31.06 -24.40
N LYS A 388 -16.09 -31.22 -23.80
CA LYS A 388 -17.09 -30.16 -23.66
C LYS A 388 -17.04 -29.54 -22.26
N ILE A 389 -16.99 -28.21 -22.18
CA ILE A 389 -17.00 -27.51 -20.90
C ILE A 389 -18.39 -27.65 -20.25
N VAL A 390 -18.46 -28.38 -19.13
CA VAL A 390 -19.72 -28.57 -18.37
C VAL A 390 -19.75 -27.74 -17.09
N ASN A 391 -18.58 -27.36 -16.56
CA ASN A 391 -18.51 -26.46 -15.42
C ASN A 391 -17.26 -25.57 -15.42
N LEU A 392 -17.41 -24.45 -14.69
CA LEU A 392 -16.31 -23.58 -14.32
C LEU A 392 -16.07 -23.72 -12.82
N ARG A 393 -14.82 -23.90 -12.43
CA ARG A 393 -14.42 -24.02 -11.03
C ARG A 393 -13.41 -22.96 -10.62
N GLN A 394 -13.49 -22.53 -9.38
CA GLN A 394 -12.49 -21.71 -8.73
C GLN A 394 -11.49 -22.62 -8.01
N VAL A 395 -10.20 -22.38 -8.20
CA VAL A 395 -9.10 -23.17 -7.64
C VAL A 395 -8.26 -22.30 -6.73
N LYS A 396 -8.02 -22.75 -5.50
CA LYS A 396 -7.07 -22.11 -4.57
C LYS A 396 -5.66 -22.63 -4.85
N TRP A 397 -4.91 -21.92 -5.68
CA TRP A 397 -3.56 -22.32 -6.12
C TRP A 397 -2.53 -22.41 -4.99
N ASN A 398 -2.73 -21.65 -3.93
CA ASN A 398 -1.89 -21.64 -2.73
C ASN A 398 -2.20 -22.75 -1.72
N SER A 399 -3.09 -23.67 -2.06
CA SER A 399 -3.43 -24.83 -1.21
C SER A 399 -2.34 -25.88 -1.12
N PHE A 400 -1.31 -25.81 -1.96
CA PHE A 400 -0.28 -26.85 -2.10
C PHE A 400 -0.86 -28.26 -2.38
N GLN A 401 -2.00 -28.30 -3.06
CA GLN A 401 -2.60 -29.53 -3.60
C GLN A 401 -2.28 -29.65 -5.07
N PRO A 402 -2.35 -30.88 -5.64
CA PRO A 402 -2.22 -31.08 -7.09
C PRO A 402 -3.39 -30.42 -7.83
N ASN A 403 -3.23 -29.17 -8.22
CA ASN A 403 -4.24 -28.39 -8.92
C ASN A 403 -3.93 -28.31 -10.41
N PHE A 404 -4.98 -28.35 -11.22
CA PHE A 404 -4.89 -28.32 -12.68
C PHE A 404 -5.85 -27.27 -13.22
N PHE A 405 -5.53 -26.69 -14.37
CA PHE A 405 -6.44 -25.76 -15.04
C PHE A 405 -7.63 -26.49 -15.65
N ILE A 406 -7.42 -27.72 -16.11
CA ILE A 406 -8.42 -28.55 -16.78
C ILE A 406 -8.45 -29.92 -16.13
N LEU A 407 -9.66 -30.37 -15.78
CA LEU A 407 -9.93 -31.72 -15.34
C LEU A 407 -10.89 -32.40 -16.33
N PHE A 408 -10.55 -33.60 -16.70
CA PHE A 408 -11.41 -34.47 -17.50
C PHE A 408 -12.26 -35.37 -16.62
N GLN A 409 -13.36 -35.80 -17.17
CA GLN A 409 -14.18 -36.89 -16.64
C GLN A 409 -13.34 -38.18 -16.51
N THR A 410 -13.61 -38.98 -15.50
CA THR A 410 -12.98 -40.31 -15.35
C THR A 410 -13.32 -41.21 -16.52
N GLY A 411 -12.42 -42.13 -16.87
CA GLY A 411 -12.56 -43.03 -18.01
C GLY A 411 -11.98 -42.50 -19.33
N VAL A 412 -11.70 -41.20 -19.46
CA VAL A 412 -11.24 -40.60 -20.73
C VAL A 412 -9.73 -40.73 -20.93
N LEU A 413 -8.95 -40.49 -19.88
CA LEU A 413 -7.48 -40.37 -19.94
C LEU A 413 -6.73 -41.47 -19.17
N GLU A 414 -7.40 -42.51 -18.73
CA GLU A 414 -6.80 -43.56 -17.89
C GLU A 414 -5.71 -44.36 -18.60
N ASP A 415 -5.89 -44.57 -19.90
CA ASP A 415 -4.90 -45.28 -20.74
C ASP A 415 -3.81 -44.34 -21.29
N ALA A 416 -3.90 -43.04 -21.01
CA ALA A 416 -2.90 -42.07 -21.46
C ALA A 416 -1.61 -42.19 -20.65
N PRO A 417 -0.43 -42.04 -21.28
CA PRO A 417 0.82 -41.98 -20.53
C PRO A 417 0.81 -40.85 -19.52
N ALA A 418 0.87 -41.22 -18.26
CA ALA A 418 0.76 -40.29 -17.14
C ALA A 418 1.95 -40.44 -16.17
N SER A 419 2.37 -39.34 -15.55
CA SER A 419 3.09 -39.38 -14.29
C SER A 419 2.17 -38.95 -13.15
N PHE A 420 2.47 -39.31 -11.93
CA PHE A 420 1.63 -38.97 -10.78
C PHE A 420 2.28 -37.95 -9.90
N LEU A 421 1.44 -37.06 -9.37
CA LEU A 421 1.76 -36.12 -8.31
C LEU A 421 1.19 -36.66 -7.00
N GLY A 422 2.01 -36.66 -5.95
CA GLY A 422 1.57 -37.11 -4.63
C GLY A 422 1.87 -36.11 -3.56
N SER A 423 1.15 -36.16 -2.45
CA SER A 423 1.46 -35.35 -1.26
C SER A 423 1.40 -36.18 0.02
N VAL A 424 2.25 -35.83 0.98
CA VAL A 424 2.35 -36.46 2.30
C VAL A 424 2.25 -35.36 3.34
N SER A 425 1.35 -35.50 4.31
CA SER A 425 1.12 -34.50 5.39
C SER A 425 1.48 -35.05 6.76
N GLY A 426 1.59 -34.15 7.74
CA GLY A 426 1.68 -34.52 9.15
C GLY A 426 3.06 -34.99 9.61
N LEU A 427 4.11 -34.81 8.83
CA LEU A 427 5.47 -35.19 9.21
C LEU A 427 6.14 -34.14 10.11
N ASP A 428 6.75 -34.58 11.20
CA ASP A 428 7.68 -33.78 11.96
C ASP A 428 9.03 -33.61 11.24
N ALA A 429 9.89 -32.74 11.73
CA ALA A 429 11.14 -32.39 11.04
C ALA A 429 12.09 -33.60 10.84
N ALA A 430 12.14 -34.52 11.81
CA ALA A 430 13.03 -35.68 11.76
C ALA A 430 12.49 -36.74 10.79
N SER A 431 11.20 -37.07 10.90
CA SER A 431 10.52 -38.02 10.03
C SER A 431 10.52 -37.56 8.56
N ARG A 432 10.37 -36.26 8.32
CA ARG A 432 10.42 -35.67 6.98
C ARG A 432 11.74 -35.90 6.28
N ILE A 433 12.87 -35.68 6.95
CA ILE A 433 14.21 -35.92 6.38
C ILE A 433 14.42 -37.42 6.11
N SER A 434 14.00 -38.29 7.03
CA SER A 434 14.16 -39.74 6.89
C SER A 434 13.34 -40.30 5.72
N VAL A 435 12.07 -39.86 5.61
CA VAL A 435 11.16 -40.24 4.51
C VAL A 435 11.68 -39.73 3.17
N GLN A 436 12.07 -38.44 3.11
CA GLN A 436 12.65 -37.88 1.90
C GLN A 436 13.90 -38.66 1.43
N THR A 437 14.81 -38.95 2.34
CA THR A 437 16.03 -39.72 2.02
C THR A 437 15.71 -41.13 1.52
N ARG A 438 14.72 -41.80 2.12
CA ARG A 438 14.31 -43.15 1.73
C ARG A 438 13.65 -43.17 0.36
N ILE A 439 12.73 -42.22 0.10
CA ILE A 439 12.09 -42.12 -1.23
C ILE A 439 13.13 -41.88 -2.32
N ILE A 440 14.06 -40.93 -2.13
CA ILE A 440 15.10 -40.62 -3.11
C ILE A 440 16.02 -41.82 -3.35
N LYS A 441 16.27 -42.63 -2.32
CA LYS A 441 17.11 -43.84 -2.45
C LYS A 441 16.42 -44.97 -3.23
N GLU A 442 15.12 -45.20 -2.99
CA GLU A 442 14.36 -46.28 -3.63
C GLU A 442 13.77 -45.87 -4.97
N PHE A 443 13.43 -44.58 -5.14
CA PHE A 443 12.85 -44.01 -6.37
C PHE A 443 13.65 -42.79 -6.83
N PRO A 444 14.82 -42.96 -7.46
CA PRO A 444 15.71 -41.84 -7.82
C PRO A 444 15.12 -40.84 -8.81
N ASN A 445 14.13 -41.25 -9.61
CA ASN A 445 13.40 -40.39 -10.55
C ASN A 445 12.36 -39.50 -9.84
N VAL A 446 11.87 -39.92 -8.67
CA VAL A 446 10.83 -39.16 -7.95
C VAL A 446 11.44 -37.92 -7.30
N SER A 447 11.00 -36.77 -7.77
CA SER A 447 11.41 -35.50 -7.19
C SER A 447 10.61 -35.21 -5.93
N VAL A 448 11.30 -34.96 -4.81
CA VAL A 448 10.69 -34.68 -3.50
C VAL A 448 10.91 -33.23 -3.12
N ILE A 449 9.84 -32.48 -2.98
CA ILE A 449 9.88 -31.08 -2.55
C ILE A 449 9.41 -30.96 -1.10
N ASP A 450 10.24 -30.40 -0.24
CA ASP A 450 9.88 -30.04 1.13
C ASP A 450 9.06 -28.76 1.16
N VAL A 451 7.74 -28.90 1.21
CA VAL A 451 6.79 -27.79 1.23
C VAL A 451 6.90 -26.97 2.51
N THR A 452 7.11 -27.65 3.65
CA THR A 452 7.22 -26.98 4.96
C THR A 452 8.41 -26.01 4.99
N ARG A 453 9.52 -26.41 4.35
CA ARG A 453 10.72 -25.55 4.24
C ARG A 453 10.47 -24.35 3.36
N ILE A 454 9.76 -24.52 2.24
CA ILE A 454 9.42 -23.43 1.32
C ILE A 454 8.45 -22.46 2.00
N VAL A 455 7.39 -22.98 2.60
CA VAL A 455 6.40 -22.16 3.34
C VAL A 455 7.06 -21.42 4.49
N GLY A 456 7.90 -22.09 5.29
CA GLY A 456 8.66 -21.46 6.36
C GLY A 456 9.50 -20.27 5.86
N ARG A 457 10.17 -20.43 4.72
CA ARG A 457 10.97 -19.36 4.11
C ARG A 457 10.12 -18.20 3.58
N VAL A 458 8.95 -18.49 3.01
CA VAL A 458 8.01 -17.46 2.57
C VAL A 458 7.47 -16.69 3.77
N ILE A 459 7.11 -17.37 4.86
CA ILE A 459 6.68 -16.72 6.11
C ILE A 459 7.80 -15.82 6.66
N GLU A 460 9.03 -16.33 6.73
CA GLU A 460 10.19 -15.56 7.21
C GLU A 460 10.41 -14.29 6.38
N ILE A 461 10.37 -14.39 5.04
CA ILE A 461 10.48 -13.22 4.15
C ILE A 461 9.32 -12.24 4.37
N THR A 462 8.11 -12.76 4.55
CA THR A 462 6.91 -11.95 4.81
C THR A 462 7.01 -11.21 6.14
N ASP A 463 7.52 -11.85 7.19
CA ASP A 463 7.74 -11.21 8.49
C ASP A 463 8.81 -10.11 8.40
N GLN A 464 9.88 -10.33 7.65
CA GLN A 464 10.90 -9.32 7.39
C GLN A 464 10.35 -8.12 6.62
N MET A 465 9.56 -8.36 5.57
CA MET A 465 8.88 -7.29 4.84
C MET A 465 7.89 -6.54 5.74
N SER A 466 7.16 -7.26 6.56
CA SER A 466 6.24 -6.72 7.56
C SER A 466 6.93 -5.79 8.55
N LEU A 467 8.09 -6.18 9.05
CA LEU A 467 8.90 -5.36 9.96
C LEU A 467 9.35 -4.06 9.28
N ALA A 468 9.90 -4.16 8.05
CA ALA A 468 10.33 -2.98 7.30
C ALA A 468 9.16 -2.01 7.05
N ILE A 469 7.99 -2.52 6.70
CA ILE A 469 6.79 -1.73 6.46
C ILE A 469 6.29 -1.08 7.76
N ARG A 470 6.30 -1.82 8.89
CA ARG A 470 5.96 -1.27 10.22
C ARG A 470 6.89 -0.14 10.63
N MET A 471 8.20 -0.30 10.44
CA MET A 471 9.17 0.76 10.70
C MET A 471 8.93 2.01 9.87
N MET A 472 8.65 1.85 8.58
CA MET A 472 8.28 2.99 7.72
C MET A 472 6.97 3.65 8.17
N ALA A 473 6.00 2.88 8.65
CA ALA A 473 4.75 3.41 9.20
C ALA A 473 5.01 4.22 10.48
N TYR A 474 5.82 3.72 11.41
CA TYR A 474 6.21 4.47 12.62
C TYR A 474 6.94 5.77 12.30
N LEU A 475 7.87 5.76 11.33
CA LEU A 475 8.51 6.98 10.85
C LEU A 475 7.49 7.96 10.26
N SER A 476 6.51 7.48 9.50
CA SER A 476 5.44 8.32 8.94
C SER A 476 4.56 8.94 10.04
N ILE A 477 4.28 8.19 11.11
CA ILE A 477 3.59 8.71 12.30
C ILE A 477 4.39 9.84 12.96
N LEU A 478 5.70 9.61 13.14
CA LEU A 478 6.58 10.61 13.74
C LEU A 478 6.61 11.90 12.90
N VAL A 479 6.76 11.78 11.60
CA VAL A 479 6.67 12.90 10.66
C VAL A 479 5.31 13.59 10.77
N GLY A 480 4.21 12.83 10.76
CA GLY A 480 2.86 13.37 10.96
C GLY A 480 2.69 14.14 12.26
N MET A 481 3.23 13.62 13.38
CA MET A 481 3.23 14.31 14.67
C MET A 481 3.99 15.64 14.63
N VAL A 482 5.17 15.67 14.00
CA VAL A 482 5.97 16.90 13.82
C VAL A 482 5.19 17.92 12.98
N VAL A 483 4.50 17.48 11.94
CA VAL A 483 3.66 18.34 11.10
C VAL A 483 2.51 18.93 11.91
N VAL A 484 1.78 18.11 12.65
CA VAL A 484 0.67 18.56 13.52
C VAL A 484 1.17 19.53 14.59
N PHE A 485 2.30 19.22 15.23
CA PHE A 485 2.95 20.12 16.20
C PHE A 485 3.28 21.47 15.57
N SER A 486 3.86 21.46 14.39
CA SER A 486 4.26 22.68 13.67
C SER A 486 3.06 23.54 13.30
N ILE A 487 1.98 22.90 12.79
CA ILE A 487 0.74 23.60 12.44
C ILE A 487 0.05 24.14 13.70
N ALA A 488 -0.05 23.34 14.76
CA ALA A 488 -0.66 23.73 16.01
C ALA A 488 0.08 24.92 16.64
N ARG A 489 1.42 24.88 16.70
CA ARG A 489 2.25 25.95 17.20
C ARG A 489 2.08 27.25 16.41
N TYR A 490 2.09 27.14 15.08
CA TYR A 490 1.85 28.27 14.18
C TYR A 490 0.47 28.91 14.41
N GLU A 491 -0.58 28.08 14.46
CA GLU A 491 -1.94 28.57 14.64
C GLU A 491 -2.15 29.28 15.99
N VAL A 492 -1.57 28.74 17.06
CA VAL A 492 -1.63 29.36 18.38
C VAL A 492 -0.83 30.65 18.45
N GLN A 493 0.36 30.69 17.83
CA GLN A 493 1.14 31.93 17.74
C GLN A 493 0.37 33.03 16.98
N ARG A 494 -0.32 32.67 15.90
CA ARG A 494 -1.14 33.60 15.14
C ARG A 494 -2.31 34.16 15.95
N ARG A 495 -2.87 33.34 16.85
CA ARG A 495 -4.00 33.71 17.72
C ARG A 495 -3.56 34.27 19.09
N TYR A 496 -2.27 34.54 19.26
CA TYR A 496 -1.72 34.99 20.54
C TYR A 496 -2.48 36.20 21.13
N ARG A 497 -2.82 37.19 20.31
CA ARG A 497 -3.61 38.39 20.74
C ARG A 497 -5.03 37.99 21.17
N GLU A 498 -5.71 37.13 20.46
CA GLU A 498 -7.06 36.67 20.81
C GLU A 498 -7.08 35.89 22.13
N ILE A 499 -6.09 34.99 22.32
CA ILE A 499 -5.93 34.21 23.55
C ILE A 499 -5.67 35.13 24.74
N ASN A 500 -4.84 36.14 24.58
CA ASN A 500 -4.57 37.11 25.64
C ASN A 500 -5.78 38.02 25.94
N LEU A 501 -6.54 38.41 24.93
CA LEU A 501 -7.81 39.11 25.09
C LEU A 501 -8.82 38.30 25.91
N LEU A 502 -8.93 37.00 25.64
CA LEU A 502 -9.76 36.09 26.44
C LEU A 502 -9.29 36.02 27.89
N LYS A 503 -7.96 36.02 28.15
CA LYS A 503 -7.40 36.05 29.51
C LYS A 503 -7.74 37.35 30.24
N VAL A 504 -7.66 38.51 29.56
CA VAL A 504 -8.03 39.80 30.11
C VAL A 504 -9.53 39.88 30.44
N LEU A 505 -10.36 39.23 29.62
CA LEU A 505 -11.82 39.07 29.86
C LEU A 505 -12.17 38.04 30.95
N GLY A 506 -11.17 37.47 31.65
CA GLY A 506 -11.36 36.56 32.77
C GLY A 506 -11.42 35.09 32.42
N ALA A 507 -11.09 34.70 31.19
CA ALA A 507 -11.01 33.27 30.84
C ALA A 507 -9.85 32.61 31.59
N GLY A 508 -10.15 31.64 32.43
CA GLY A 508 -9.14 30.83 33.13
C GLY A 508 -8.29 29.99 32.19
N PHE A 509 -7.10 29.63 32.64
CA PHE A 509 -6.16 28.78 31.92
C PHE A 509 -6.79 27.46 31.49
N SER A 510 -7.59 26.82 32.38
CA SER A 510 -8.31 25.59 32.11
C SER A 510 -9.30 25.71 30.93
N ASN A 511 -10.00 26.85 30.86
CA ASN A 511 -11.00 27.12 29.82
C ASN A 511 -10.36 27.21 28.43
N ILE A 512 -9.23 27.92 28.34
CA ILE A 512 -8.49 28.10 27.09
C ILE A 512 -7.87 26.75 26.64
N ARG A 513 -7.32 25.99 27.61
CA ARG A 513 -6.80 24.64 27.35
C ARG A 513 -7.88 23.72 26.84
N SER A 514 -9.06 23.69 27.45
CA SER A 514 -10.19 22.87 27.02
C SER A 514 -10.68 23.26 25.63
N MET A 515 -10.72 24.54 25.30
CA MET A 515 -11.06 25.03 23.98
C MET A 515 -10.12 24.51 22.91
N ILE A 516 -8.80 24.56 23.14
CA ILE A 516 -7.79 24.08 22.20
C ILE A 516 -7.88 22.56 22.06
N LEU A 517 -8.04 21.84 23.17
CA LEU A 517 -8.23 20.39 23.16
C LEU A 517 -9.45 19.97 22.35
N LEU A 518 -10.56 20.66 22.50
CA LEU A 518 -11.78 20.40 21.73
C LEU A 518 -11.57 20.69 20.24
N GLU A 519 -10.92 21.79 19.90
CA GLU A 519 -10.64 22.18 18.52
C GLU A 519 -9.80 21.11 17.80
N PHE A 520 -8.64 20.75 18.36
CA PHE A 520 -7.76 19.73 17.77
C PHE A 520 -8.29 18.32 17.94
N GLY A 521 -9.04 18.03 19.00
CA GLY A 521 -9.71 16.75 19.22
C GLY A 521 -10.75 16.46 18.14
N ILE A 522 -11.63 17.42 17.85
CA ILE A 522 -12.62 17.30 16.77
C ILE A 522 -11.94 17.15 15.42
N LEU A 523 -10.94 17.99 15.16
CA LEU A 523 -10.20 17.96 13.90
C LEU A 523 -9.48 16.63 13.71
N SER A 524 -8.77 16.15 14.73
CA SER A 524 -8.02 14.89 14.67
C SER A 524 -8.94 13.67 14.57
N SER A 525 -10.07 13.64 15.31
CA SER A 525 -11.01 12.52 15.25
C SER A 525 -11.68 12.40 13.89
N MET A 526 -12.12 13.52 13.31
CA MET A 526 -12.69 13.52 11.96
C MET A 526 -11.64 13.15 10.91
N ALA A 527 -10.43 13.70 11.00
CA ALA A 527 -9.34 13.38 10.09
C ALA A 527 -8.95 11.89 10.16
N ALA A 528 -8.87 11.35 11.38
CA ALA A 528 -8.57 9.93 11.60
C ALA A 528 -9.70 9.04 11.04
N PHE A 529 -10.95 9.40 11.27
CA PHE A 529 -12.09 8.66 10.73
C PHE A 529 -12.04 8.58 9.19
N PHE A 530 -11.91 9.71 8.51
CA PHE A 530 -11.84 9.74 7.05
C PHE A 530 -10.56 9.07 6.50
N GLY A 531 -9.43 9.17 7.21
CA GLY A 531 -8.20 8.45 6.88
C GLY A 531 -8.40 6.93 6.93
N VAL A 532 -9.09 6.43 7.97
CA VAL A 532 -9.45 5.00 8.12
C VAL A 532 -10.42 4.56 7.04
N VAL A 533 -11.47 5.32 6.76
CA VAL A 533 -12.45 4.98 5.71
C VAL A 533 -11.75 4.86 4.35
N LEU A 534 -10.88 5.81 4.02
CA LEU A 534 -10.14 5.77 2.77
C LEU A 534 -9.13 4.61 2.72
N SER A 535 -8.49 4.29 3.85
CA SER A 535 -7.62 3.12 3.99
C SER A 535 -8.37 1.81 3.78
N MET A 536 -9.58 1.68 4.32
CA MET A 536 -10.43 0.51 4.10
C MET A 536 -10.84 0.36 2.64
N ALA A 537 -11.23 1.46 1.99
CA ALA A 537 -11.55 1.45 0.56
C ALA A 537 -10.35 1.04 -0.30
N MET A 538 -9.16 1.55 0.00
CA MET A 538 -7.93 1.16 -0.70
C MET A 538 -7.55 -0.30 -0.43
N SER A 539 -7.68 -0.77 0.81
CA SER A 539 -7.41 -2.16 1.16
C SER A 539 -8.39 -3.12 0.45
N TYR A 540 -9.67 -2.75 0.37
CA TYR A 540 -10.67 -3.51 -0.38
C TYR A 540 -10.31 -3.65 -1.86
N THR A 541 -9.97 -2.53 -2.52
CA THR A 541 -9.60 -2.55 -3.94
C THR A 541 -8.31 -3.34 -4.20
N LEU A 542 -7.32 -3.24 -3.32
CA LEU A 542 -6.08 -4.02 -3.41
C LEU A 542 -6.34 -5.51 -3.17
N SER A 543 -7.17 -5.84 -2.18
CA SER A 543 -7.54 -7.24 -1.90
C SER A 543 -8.24 -7.87 -3.09
N TRP A 544 -9.17 -7.16 -3.70
CA TRP A 544 -9.90 -7.67 -4.87
C TRP A 544 -9.00 -7.86 -6.11
N GLN A 545 -7.99 -7.00 -6.31
CA GLN A 545 -7.10 -7.07 -7.48
C GLN A 545 -5.93 -8.03 -7.30
N ILE A 546 -5.42 -8.20 -6.07
CA ILE A 546 -4.16 -8.92 -5.81
C ILE A 546 -4.41 -10.26 -5.13
N PHE A 547 -5.31 -10.26 -4.13
CA PHE A 547 -5.49 -11.40 -3.21
C PHE A 547 -6.81 -12.05 -3.50
N GLU A 548 -7.29 -12.49 -4.41
CA GLU A 548 -8.48 -13.33 -4.72
C GLU A 548 -9.34 -13.79 -3.51
N SER A 549 -9.02 -13.31 -2.32
CA SER A 549 -9.62 -13.70 -1.04
C SER A 549 -10.75 -12.77 -0.61
N LEU A 550 -11.64 -13.27 0.23
CA LEU A 550 -12.66 -12.46 0.90
C LEU A 550 -11.97 -11.42 1.78
N TRP A 551 -12.18 -10.15 1.47
CA TRP A 551 -11.65 -9.05 2.26
C TRP A 551 -12.26 -9.05 3.68
N HIS A 552 -11.39 -9.16 4.69
CA HIS A 552 -11.76 -9.08 6.09
C HIS A 552 -11.19 -7.79 6.70
N PRO A 553 -12.04 -6.81 7.03
CA PRO A 553 -11.56 -5.57 7.61
C PRO A 553 -11.10 -5.76 9.06
N ALA A 554 -9.92 -5.24 9.38
CA ALA A 554 -9.37 -5.23 10.73
C ALA A 554 -10.04 -4.15 11.59
N TRP A 555 -11.28 -4.37 12.02
CA TRP A 555 -12.08 -3.38 12.76
C TRP A 555 -11.42 -2.89 14.04
N LEU A 556 -10.81 -3.79 14.81
CA LEU A 556 -10.14 -3.46 16.06
C LEU A 556 -8.93 -2.55 15.83
N ASN A 557 -8.08 -2.88 14.84
CA ASN A 557 -6.92 -2.07 14.48
C ASN A 557 -7.33 -0.68 13.99
N SER A 558 -8.42 -0.61 13.23
CA SER A 558 -8.99 0.64 12.73
C SER A 558 -9.53 1.52 13.85
N ALA A 559 -10.26 0.94 14.80
CA ALA A 559 -10.76 1.66 15.97
C ALA A 559 -9.61 2.18 16.86
N MET A 560 -8.60 1.33 17.12
CA MET A 560 -7.38 1.73 17.84
C MET A 560 -6.62 2.83 17.10
N GLY A 561 -6.55 2.77 15.77
CA GLY A 561 -5.95 3.80 14.93
C GLY A 561 -6.64 5.16 15.10
N ILE A 562 -7.97 5.20 15.05
CA ILE A 562 -8.75 6.44 15.27
C ILE A 562 -8.50 6.98 16.68
N ALA A 563 -8.61 6.14 17.71
CA ALA A 563 -8.42 6.55 19.09
C ALA A 563 -6.98 7.04 19.34
N GLY A 564 -5.98 6.30 18.87
CA GLY A 564 -4.57 6.63 19.02
C GLY A 564 -4.18 7.94 18.34
N VAL A 565 -4.59 8.14 17.08
CA VAL A 565 -4.30 9.39 16.34
C VAL A 565 -5.03 10.58 16.96
N THR A 566 -6.27 10.39 17.39
CA THR A 566 -7.02 11.45 18.09
C THR A 566 -6.32 11.86 19.39
N PHE A 567 -5.92 10.87 20.19
CA PHE A 567 -5.18 11.11 21.43
C PHE A 567 -3.84 11.80 21.17
N LEU A 568 -3.07 11.32 20.21
CA LEU A 568 -1.79 11.94 19.81
C LEU A 568 -1.98 13.39 19.32
N GLY A 569 -3.01 13.65 18.51
CA GLY A 569 -3.34 15.00 18.06
C GLY A 569 -3.65 15.95 19.22
N MET A 570 -4.39 15.48 20.24
CA MET A 570 -4.66 16.24 21.46
C MET A 570 -3.38 16.52 22.26
N VAL A 571 -2.55 15.51 22.48
CA VAL A 571 -1.29 15.62 23.23
C VAL A 571 -0.34 16.60 22.53
N VAL A 572 -0.14 16.42 21.23
CA VAL A 572 0.74 17.27 20.41
C VAL A 572 0.25 18.72 20.41
N SER A 573 -1.06 18.95 20.33
CA SER A 573 -1.63 20.32 20.40
C SER A 573 -1.39 20.96 21.75
N LEU A 574 -1.51 20.20 22.85
CA LEU A 574 -1.21 20.70 24.20
C LEU A 574 0.26 21.09 24.35
N LEU A 575 1.16 20.25 23.87
CA LEU A 575 2.60 20.53 23.90
C LEU A 575 2.95 21.78 23.10
N ALA A 576 2.38 21.91 21.91
CA ALA A 576 2.59 23.08 21.03
C ALA A 576 2.09 24.39 21.66
N THR A 577 1.04 24.31 22.47
CA THR A 577 0.37 25.48 23.04
C THR A 577 0.87 25.86 24.45
N SER A 578 1.53 24.95 25.15
CA SER A 578 1.96 25.10 26.55
C SER A 578 2.81 26.36 26.79
N GLY A 579 3.72 26.68 25.86
CA GLY A 579 4.58 27.86 25.96
C GLY A 579 3.81 29.20 25.88
N VAL A 580 2.80 29.27 25.02
CA VAL A 580 1.96 30.49 24.84
C VAL A 580 0.98 30.65 26.00
N LEU A 581 0.47 29.53 26.51
CA LEU A 581 -0.48 29.58 27.63
C LEU A 581 0.15 30.05 28.94
N ARG A 582 1.44 29.80 29.18
CA ARG A 582 2.17 30.21 30.39
C ARG A 582 2.58 31.66 30.40
N GLN A 583 2.53 32.41 29.28
CA GLN A 583 2.93 33.78 29.22
C GLN A 583 1.91 34.70 29.94
N LYS A 584 2.43 35.69 30.67
CA LYS A 584 1.62 36.67 31.42
C LYS A 584 0.98 37.69 30.46
N PRO A 585 -0.28 38.10 30.69
CA PRO A 585 -0.97 39.07 29.80
C PRO A 585 -0.31 40.48 29.77
N LEU A 586 0.51 40.82 30.76
CA LEU A 586 1.18 42.14 30.88
C LEU A 586 2.14 42.44 29.70
N VAL A 587 2.66 41.46 29.03
CA VAL A 587 3.57 41.63 27.88
C VAL A 587 2.89 42.37 26.70
N LEU A 588 1.56 42.36 26.62
CA LEU A 588 0.83 43.11 25.60
C LEU A 588 0.85 44.63 25.82
N LEU A 589 0.95 45.06 27.07
CA LEU A 589 0.97 46.51 27.40
C LEU A 589 2.36 47.12 27.18
N GLN A 590 3.39 46.30 27.02
CA GLN A 590 4.78 46.76 26.79
C GLN A 590 5.18 46.79 25.31
N THR A 591 4.34 46.27 24.40
CA THR A 591 4.62 46.17 22.94
C THR A 591 3.73 47.09 22.10
N THR A 592 3.00 48.02 22.72
CA THR A 592 2.39 49.19 22.10
C THR A 592 3.33 50.38 22.33
#